data_b73e37a5dd775504c27a318e4fd1a624
#
_entry.id   b73e37a5dd775504c27a318e4fd1a624
#
_cell.length_a   1.000
_cell.length_b   1.000
_cell.length_c   1.000
_cell.angle_alpha   90.00
_cell.angle_beta   90.00
_cell.angle_gamma   90.00
#
_symmetry.space_group_name_H-M   'P 1'
#
loop_
_entity.id
_entity.type
_entity.pdbx_description
1 polymer ?
#
loop_
_entity_poly.entity_id
_entity_poly.type
_entity_poly.pdbx_seq_one_letter_code
_entity_poly.pdbx_strand_id
1 'polypeptide(L)'
;MLLPPAKIVRMFKAFNFAVCAGAAVLLAGCAASPKKVVFVSGNSIHLWGDHEHAIMCEELVGMVNESMGGKVRAEWLDTEKTPDLSALDDADAIVISTEGEKNHPFAGKTDLLEKLNAKGVNIGAFHYTLMFDSPADNAAFDSLIGGHYQNGFSYNPFYAADFRLGSHPALSGVKPFSIYDEWHFNIAFTKNAAQKITPLIQTQVPDKIRKRRSAPKSVQAELGKGRFETIAWVVENPNGTRGFGIMGGHVPWTLAQKDYRKLVLNTIAWLAEIDIPENGYDASVPPFESLVAKIKKPKRGDYDYYIKDWRDLDAKWRAEK
;
A
#
# COMPACT_ATOMS: atom_id res chain seq x y z
N MET A 1 -62.04 -83.17 -7.20
CA MET A 1 -62.48 -82.40 -6.09
C MET A 1 -61.89 -81.01 -6.22
N LEU A 2 -62.70 -80.10 -6.78
CA LEU A 2 -62.24 -78.73 -7.23
C LEU A 2 -62.53 -77.71 -6.14
N LEU A 3 -61.55 -76.93 -5.80
CA LEU A 3 -61.66 -75.76 -4.90
C LEU A 3 -62.01 -74.51 -5.72
N PRO A 4 -62.88 -73.62 -5.20
CA PRO A 4 -63.34 -72.44 -5.93
C PRO A 4 -62.32 -71.24 -5.86
N PRO A 5 -62.41 -70.23 -6.75
CA PRO A 5 -61.46 -69.17 -6.88
C PRO A 5 -61.68 -68.04 -5.87
N ALA A 6 -60.59 -67.47 -5.36
CA ALA A 6 -60.53 -66.34 -4.46
C ALA A 6 -60.84 -65.02 -5.18
N LYS A 7 -61.68 -64.21 -4.59
CA LYS A 7 -62.03 -62.86 -5.05
C LYS A 7 -60.89 -61.88 -4.76
N ILE A 8 -60.42 -61.19 -5.78
CA ILE A 8 -59.49 -60.09 -5.67
C ILE A 8 -60.27 -58.82 -5.32
N VAL A 9 -60.07 -58.29 -4.11
CA VAL A 9 -60.55 -56.99 -3.72
C VAL A 9 -59.47 -55.94 -4.05
N ARG A 10 -59.78 -55.05 -5.00
CA ARG A 10 -58.90 -53.89 -5.31
C ARG A 10 -59.11 -52.81 -4.25
N MET A 11 -58.10 -52.60 -3.40
CA MET A 11 -58.02 -51.42 -2.54
C MET A 11 -57.39 -50.29 -3.34
N PHE A 12 -58.13 -49.24 -3.63
CA PHE A 12 -57.59 -47.96 -4.10
C PHE A 12 -56.93 -47.24 -2.93
N LYS A 13 -55.59 -47.13 -2.94
CA LYS A 13 -54.87 -46.23 -2.07
C LYS A 13 -54.90 -44.84 -2.68
N ALA A 14 -55.56 -43.90 -1.98
CA ALA A 14 -55.47 -42.49 -2.32
C ALA A 14 -54.03 -42.00 -2.03
N PHE A 15 -53.37 -41.52 -3.06
CA PHE A 15 -52.08 -40.84 -2.93
C PHE A 15 -52.37 -39.38 -2.56
N ASN A 16 -52.11 -39.01 -1.32
CA ASN A 16 -52.07 -37.61 -0.90
C ASN A 16 -50.79 -36.98 -1.43
N PHE A 17 -50.89 -36.10 -2.45
CA PHE A 17 -49.82 -35.20 -2.85
C PHE A 17 -49.67 -34.11 -1.79
N ALA A 18 -48.67 -34.24 -0.90
CA ALA A 18 -48.22 -33.15 -0.07
C ALA A 18 -47.41 -32.20 -0.95
N VAL A 19 -47.98 -31.05 -1.27
CA VAL A 19 -47.27 -29.94 -1.91
C VAL A 19 -46.34 -29.36 -0.86
N CYS A 20 -45.03 -29.74 -0.89
CA CYS A 20 -43.99 -29.03 -0.16
C CYS A 20 -43.80 -27.66 -0.83
N ALA A 21 -44.44 -26.63 -0.29
CA ALA A 21 -44.07 -25.24 -0.59
C ALA A 21 -42.65 -25.00 -0.05
N GLY A 22 -41.66 -25.14 -0.91
CA GLY A 22 -40.29 -24.76 -0.61
C GLY A 22 -40.25 -23.25 -0.43
N ALA A 23 -40.11 -22.79 0.81
CA ALA A 23 -39.75 -21.41 1.11
C ALA A 23 -38.32 -21.21 0.63
N ALA A 24 -38.13 -20.59 -0.53
CA ALA A 24 -36.86 -20.06 -0.95
C ALA A 24 -36.51 -18.89 0.00
N VAL A 25 -35.74 -19.16 1.03
CA VAL A 25 -35.10 -18.13 1.83
C VAL A 25 -34.09 -17.44 0.92
N LEU A 26 -34.49 -16.31 0.35
CA LEU A 26 -33.58 -15.35 -0.25
C LEU A 26 -32.66 -14.84 0.89
N LEU A 27 -31.51 -15.46 1.04
CA LEU A 27 -30.39 -14.87 1.76
C LEU A 27 -30.00 -13.61 0.98
N ALA A 28 -30.66 -12.50 1.25
CA ALA A 28 -30.15 -11.19 0.94
C ALA A 28 -28.88 -11.06 1.79
N GLY A 29 -27.75 -11.46 1.21
CA GLY A 29 -26.44 -11.17 1.77
C GLY A 29 -26.37 -9.66 1.94
N CYS A 30 -26.38 -9.16 3.19
CA CYS A 30 -26.01 -7.77 3.45
C CYS A 30 -24.61 -7.60 2.85
N ALA A 31 -24.50 -6.93 1.71
CA ALA A 31 -23.23 -6.51 1.19
C ALA A 31 -22.58 -5.66 2.30
N ALA A 32 -21.41 -6.08 2.78
CA ALA A 32 -20.69 -5.30 3.77
C ALA A 32 -20.45 -3.89 3.20
N SER A 33 -20.57 -2.88 4.04
CA SER A 33 -20.25 -1.51 3.63
C SER A 33 -18.81 -1.44 3.12
N PRO A 34 -18.54 -0.65 2.07
CA PRO A 34 -17.19 -0.45 1.59
C PRO A 34 -16.25 0.01 2.71
N LYS A 35 -15.05 -0.52 2.77
CA LYS A 35 -14.00 -0.08 3.69
C LYS A 35 -13.60 1.36 3.37
N LYS A 36 -13.59 2.23 4.36
CA LYS A 36 -13.13 3.61 4.20
C LYS A 36 -11.61 3.67 4.32
N VAL A 37 -10.93 4.05 3.23
CA VAL A 37 -9.48 4.28 3.21
C VAL A 37 -9.19 5.75 2.98
N VAL A 38 -8.56 6.42 3.95
CA VAL A 38 -8.20 7.84 3.84
C VAL A 38 -6.74 7.99 3.47
N PHE A 39 -6.48 8.61 2.32
CA PHE A 39 -5.15 8.96 1.85
C PHE A 39 -4.80 10.36 2.37
N VAL A 40 -3.71 10.45 3.14
CA VAL A 40 -3.27 11.70 3.75
C VAL A 40 -2.06 12.24 3.03
N SER A 41 -2.17 13.43 2.44
CA SER A 41 -1.03 14.19 1.93
C SER A 41 -0.74 15.40 2.82
N GLY A 42 0.50 15.89 2.74
CA GLY A 42 0.94 17.11 3.36
C GLY A 42 1.67 18.03 2.38
N ASN A 43 2.07 19.19 2.87
CA ASN A 43 2.89 20.12 2.10
C ASN A 43 4.22 19.48 1.69
N SER A 44 4.75 19.85 0.53
CA SER A 44 6.08 19.47 0.09
C SER A 44 7.00 20.68 0.04
N ILE A 45 8.17 20.56 0.69
CA ILE A 45 9.23 21.58 0.70
C ILE A 45 10.33 21.30 -0.33
N HIS A 46 10.23 20.18 -1.05
CA HIS A 46 11.19 19.76 -2.07
C HIS A 46 11.00 20.51 -3.39
N LEU A 47 11.98 20.35 -4.28
CA LEU A 47 11.95 20.98 -5.60
C LEU A 47 10.80 20.45 -6.45
N TRP A 48 10.55 21.16 -7.56
CA TRP A 48 9.57 20.77 -8.56
C TRP A 48 9.77 19.32 -9.01
N GLY A 49 8.73 18.53 -8.97
CA GLY A 49 8.73 17.12 -9.36
C GLY A 49 9.14 16.14 -8.26
N ASP A 50 9.80 16.63 -7.19
CA ASP A 50 10.17 15.80 -6.06
C ASP A 50 9.09 15.89 -4.96
N HIS A 51 8.75 14.75 -4.33
CA HIS A 51 7.77 14.67 -3.23
C HIS A 51 6.41 15.33 -3.57
N GLU A 52 5.85 15.01 -4.73
CA GLU A 52 4.52 15.50 -5.12
C GLU A 52 3.42 14.69 -4.40
N HIS A 53 3.40 14.76 -3.08
CA HIS A 53 2.54 13.96 -2.20
C HIS A 53 1.05 14.08 -2.52
N ALA A 54 0.59 15.31 -2.80
CA ALA A 54 -0.79 15.57 -3.17
C ALA A 54 -1.18 14.85 -4.47
N ILE A 55 -0.31 14.88 -5.48
CA ILE A 55 -0.54 14.18 -6.76
C ILE A 55 -0.51 12.67 -6.53
N MET A 56 0.46 12.16 -5.74
CA MET A 56 0.53 10.74 -5.41
C MET A 56 -0.77 10.25 -4.74
N CYS A 57 -1.27 10.97 -3.74
CA CYS A 57 -2.50 10.61 -3.05
C CYS A 57 -3.73 10.70 -3.96
N GLU A 58 -3.85 11.77 -4.76
CA GLU A 58 -4.94 11.95 -5.72
C GLU A 58 -5.00 10.78 -6.71
N GLU A 59 -3.86 10.39 -7.30
CA GLU A 59 -3.78 9.28 -8.23
C GLU A 59 -4.11 7.94 -7.58
N LEU A 60 -3.58 7.68 -6.39
CA LEU A 60 -3.88 6.45 -5.65
C LEU A 60 -5.37 6.34 -5.28
N VAL A 61 -6.01 7.44 -4.89
CA VAL A 61 -7.45 7.48 -4.63
C VAL A 61 -8.24 7.12 -5.89
N GLY A 62 -7.86 7.70 -7.04
CA GLY A 62 -8.47 7.36 -8.33
C GLY A 62 -8.33 5.89 -8.68
N MET A 63 -7.11 5.35 -8.59
CA MET A 63 -6.78 3.95 -8.90
C MET A 63 -7.49 2.97 -7.97
N VAL A 64 -7.57 3.26 -6.66
CA VAL A 64 -8.26 2.42 -5.68
C VAL A 64 -9.77 2.40 -5.94
N ASN A 65 -10.39 3.55 -6.16
CA ASN A 65 -11.81 3.63 -6.48
C ASN A 65 -12.14 2.95 -7.83
N GLU A 66 -11.25 3.05 -8.84
CA GLU A 66 -11.40 2.36 -10.12
C GLU A 66 -11.31 0.84 -9.96
N SER A 67 -10.25 0.34 -9.30
CA SER A 67 -9.93 -1.09 -9.29
C SER A 67 -10.63 -1.89 -8.19
N MET A 68 -10.98 -1.25 -7.07
CA MET A 68 -11.56 -1.89 -5.88
C MET A 68 -12.99 -1.44 -5.60
N GLY A 69 -13.62 -0.72 -6.55
CA GLY A 69 -14.94 -0.13 -6.38
C GLY A 69 -15.97 -1.09 -5.80
N GLY A 70 -16.83 -0.59 -4.89
CA GLY A 70 -17.80 -1.37 -4.13
C GLY A 70 -17.23 -2.09 -2.90
N LYS A 71 -15.92 -2.34 -2.82
CA LYS A 71 -15.24 -2.91 -1.64
C LYS A 71 -14.52 -1.85 -0.80
N VAL A 72 -13.97 -0.84 -1.46
CA VAL A 72 -13.26 0.28 -0.84
C VAL A 72 -13.86 1.59 -1.31
N ARG A 73 -13.96 2.54 -0.39
CA ARG A 73 -14.22 3.95 -0.62
C ARG A 73 -12.95 4.72 -0.23
N ALA A 74 -12.17 5.09 -1.22
CA ALA A 74 -10.96 5.87 -1.02
C ALA A 74 -11.29 7.37 -1.01
N GLU A 75 -10.78 8.09 -0.02
CA GLU A 75 -10.93 9.53 0.16
C GLU A 75 -9.55 10.18 0.33
N TRP A 76 -9.40 11.43 -0.11
CA TRP A 76 -8.16 12.19 0.02
C TRP A 76 -8.31 13.32 1.03
N LEU A 77 -7.41 13.35 2.02
CA LEU A 77 -7.24 14.42 2.97
C LEU A 77 -5.91 15.15 2.70
N ASP A 78 -6.00 16.34 2.14
CA ASP A 78 -4.87 17.23 1.94
C ASP A 78 -4.70 18.12 3.17
N THR A 79 -3.72 17.81 4.02
CA THR A 79 -3.52 18.51 5.30
C THR A 79 -2.97 19.93 5.13
N GLU A 80 -2.46 20.29 3.95
CA GLU A 80 -2.11 21.67 3.61
C GLU A 80 -3.35 22.54 3.49
N LYS A 81 -4.43 22.02 2.89
CA LYS A 81 -5.70 22.73 2.72
C LYS A 81 -6.65 22.54 3.88
N THR A 82 -6.62 21.36 4.47
CA THR A 82 -7.53 20.96 5.55
C THR A 82 -6.72 20.35 6.69
N PRO A 83 -6.18 21.16 7.62
CA PRO A 83 -5.36 20.65 8.72
C PRO A 83 -6.16 19.89 9.79
N ASP A 84 -7.49 19.88 9.70
CA ASP A 84 -8.36 19.11 10.58
C ASP A 84 -8.27 17.61 10.23
N LEU A 85 -7.89 16.80 11.20
CA LEU A 85 -7.71 15.37 11.07
C LEU A 85 -8.96 14.55 11.48
N SER A 86 -10.09 15.20 11.74
CA SER A 86 -11.35 14.51 12.16
C SER A 86 -11.89 13.55 11.10
N ALA A 87 -11.54 13.74 9.82
CA ALA A 87 -11.87 12.80 8.74
C ALA A 87 -11.27 11.39 8.93
N LEU A 88 -10.29 11.25 9.85
CA LEU A 88 -9.67 9.98 10.18
C LEU A 88 -10.45 9.17 11.23
N ASP A 89 -11.40 9.77 11.94
CA ASP A 89 -12.06 9.15 13.09
C ASP A 89 -12.92 7.93 12.73
N ASP A 90 -13.43 7.86 11.51
CA ASP A 90 -14.24 6.77 10.97
C ASP A 90 -13.55 5.97 9.84
N ALA A 91 -12.23 6.13 9.68
CA ALA A 91 -11.45 5.37 8.71
C ALA A 91 -11.25 3.93 9.17
N ASP A 92 -11.34 2.97 8.25
CA ASP A 92 -10.89 1.59 8.44
C ASP A 92 -9.37 1.49 8.24
N ALA A 93 -8.82 2.28 7.31
CA ALA A 93 -7.39 2.37 7.07
C ALA A 93 -6.95 3.78 6.66
N ILE A 94 -5.70 4.10 6.96
CA ILE A 94 -5.05 5.37 6.60
C ILE A 94 -3.78 5.05 5.82
N VAL A 95 -3.60 5.75 4.69
CA VAL A 95 -2.40 5.66 3.85
C VAL A 95 -1.75 7.04 3.80
N ILE A 96 -0.51 7.16 4.24
CA ILE A 96 0.15 8.43 4.43
C ILE A 96 1.28 8.60 3.40
N SER A 97 1.25 9.71 2.64
CA SER A 97 2.32 10.18 1.78
C SER A 97 2.54 11.67 2.03
N THR A 98 3.53 11.99 2.85
CA THR A 98 3.79 13.36 3.33
C THR A 98 5.30 13.60 3.43
N GLU A 99 5.67 14.86 3.66
CA GLU A 99 7.01 15.16 4.17
C GLU A 99 7.25 14.46 5.51
N GLY A 100 8.51 14.19 5.77
CA GLY A 100 8.97 13.67 7.04
C GLY A 100 9.42 14.77 8.01
N GLU A 101 10.07 14.34 9.08
CA GLU A 101 10.68 15.20 10.11
C GLU A 101 9.67 16.17 10.73
N LYS A 102 10.05 17.42 10.95
CA LYS A 102 9.19 18.47 11.53
C LYS A 102 8.00 18.87 10.64
N ASN A 103 8.06 18.55 9.35
CA ASN A 103 6.99 18.86 8.39
C ASN A 103 5.96 17.74 8.28
N HIS A 104 6.17 16.64 8.99
CA HIS A 104 5.21 15.55 9.03
C HIS A 104 3.93 15.99 9.76
N PRO A 105 2.72 15.84 9.19
CA PRO A 105 1.48 16.35 9.79
C PRO A 105 1.14 15.72 11.15
N PHE A 106 1.74 14.59 11.47
CA PHE A 106 1.60 13.90 12.75
C PHE A 106 2.79 14.12 13.69
N ALA A 107 3.78 14.98 13.37
CA ALA A 107 4.87 15.31 14.28
C ALA A 107 4.31 15.91 15.57
N GLY A 108 4.67 15.33 16.71
CA GLY A 108 4.13 15.70 18.03
C GLY A 108 2.65 15.39 18.24
N LYS A 109 2.03 14.55 17.38
CA LYS A 109 0.63 14.11 17.47
C LYS A 109 0.51 12.60 17.35
N THR A 110 1.52 11.86 17.71
CA THR A 110 1.55 10.40 17.61
C THR A 110 0.52 9.72 18.51
N ASP A 111 0.10 10.39 19.59
CA ASP A 111 -1.02 9.98 20.42
C ASP A 111 -2.34 9.82 19.63
N LEU A 112 -2.54 10.66 18.59
CA LEU A 112 -3.68 10.47 17.67
C LEU A 112 -3.55 9.16 16.89
N LEU A 113 -2.38 8.86 16.34
CA LEU A 113 -2.15 7.61 15.61
C LEU A 113 -2.30 6.39 16.52
N GLU A 114 -1.77 6.46 17.75
CA GLU A 114 -1.93 5.41 18.76
C GLU A 114 -3.41 5.18 19.11
N LYS A 115 -4.17 6.27 19.29
CA LYS A 115 -5.62 6.22 19.51
C LYS A 115 -6.36 5.58 18.34
N LEU A 116 -6.02 5.94 17.10
CA LEU A 116 -6.62 5.35 15.90
C LEU A 116 -6.29 3.86 15.79
N ASN A 117 -5.03 3.50 16.02
CA ASN A 117 -4.61 2.10 16.04
C ASN A 117 -5.33 1.29 17.13
N ALA A 118 -5.50 1.85 18.33
CA ALA A 118 -6.26 1.20 19.40
C ALA A 118 -7.74 0.99 19.05
N LYS A 119 -8.31 1.78 18.14
CA LYS A 119 -9.64 1.58 17.56
C LYS A 119 -9.68 0.55 16.45
N GLY A 120 -8.55 -0.02 16.05
CA GLY A 120 -8.45 -1.00 14.96
C GLY A 120 -8.17 -0.40 13.59
N VAL A 121 -7.80 0.88 13.48
CA VAL A 121 -7.44 1.52 12.20
C VAL A 121 -6.08 1.03 11.73
N ASN A 122 -6.03 0.52 10.50
CA ASN A 122 -4.81 0.07 9.85
C ASN A 122 -4.04 1.27 9.26
N ILE A 123 -2.69 1.27 9.33
CA ILE A 123 -1.89 2.45 8.92
C ILE A 123 -0.74 2.03 8.02
N GLY A 124 -0.65 2.65 6.83
CA GLY A 124 0.44 2.46 5.89
C GLY A 124 1.11 3.77 5.50
N ALA A 125 2.37 3.72 5.10
CA ALA A 125 3.14 4.91 4.77
C ALA A 125 4.11 4.70 3.61
N PHE A 126 4.35 5.79 2.88
CA PHE A 126 5.25 5.85 1.74
C PHE A 126 6.45 6.76 1.99
N HIS A 127 7.61 6.32 1.51
CA HIS A 127 8.79 7.12 1.28
C HIS A 127 9.22 7.97 2.49
N TYR A 128 9.28 9.29 2.35
CA TYR A 128 9.78 10.21 3.36
C TYR A 128 8.87 10.33 4.59
N THR A 129 7.60 9.97 4.47
CA THR A 129 6.67 9.83 5.61
C THR A 129 7.24 8.94 6.73
N LEU A 130 8.11 7.98 6.38
CA LEU A 130 8.67 7.02 7.31
C LEU A 130 9.83 7.60 8.15
N MET A 131 9.79 8.89 8.45
CA MET A 131 10.86 9.59 9.17
C MET A 131 10.31 10.72 10.05
N PHE A 132 10.65 10.70 11.32
CA PHE A 132 10.42 11.78 12.26
C PHE A 132 11.74 12.26 12.88
N ASP A 133 11.81 13.52 13.29
CA ASP A 133 12.95 14.05 14.04
C ASP A 133 12.98 13.53 15.49
N SER A 134 11.81 13.36 16.07
CA SER A 134 11.65 12.93 17.46
C SER A 134 11.81 11.41 17.59
N PRO A 135 12.72 10.91 18.46
CA PRO A 135 12.78 9.48 18.77
C PRO A 135 11.47 8.92 19.34
N ALA A 136 10.69 9.71 20.05
CA ALA A 136 9.40 9.29 20.59
C ALA A 136 8.38 9.09 19.47
N ASP A 137 8.31 10.01 18.50
CA ASP A 137 7.43 9.89 17.34
C ASP A 137 7.82 8.69 16.47
N ASN A 138 9.14 8.47 16.24
CA ASN A 138 9.62 7.28 15.53
C ASN A 138 9.21 5.99 16.26
N ALA A 139 9.35 5.93 17.58
CA ALA A 139 8.98 4.75 18.36
C ALA A 139 7.46 4.48 18.32
N ALA A 140 6.63 5.53 18.43
CA ALA A 140 5.19 5.41 18.28
C ALA A 140 4.82 4.92 16.88
N PHE A 141 5.44 5.49 15.84
CA PHE A 141 5.19 5.09 14.45
C PHE A 141 5.67 3.65 14.17
N ASP A 142 6.80 3.22 14.74
CA ASP A 142 7.29 1.84 14.66
C ASP A 142 6.28 0.85 15.25
N SER A 143 5.54 1.24 16.30
CA SER A 143 4.50 0.39 16.88
C SER A 143 3.34 0.12 15.92
N LEU A 144 3.19 0.93 14.87
CA LEU A 144 2.12 0.87 13.86
C LEU A 144 2.59 0.17 12.58
N ILE A 145 3.78 0.54 12.08
CA ILE A 145 4.28 0.12 10.77
C ILE A 145 5.59 -0.65 10.80
N GLY A 146 6.20 -0.84 11.96
CA GLY A 146 7.30 -1.77 12.18
C GLY A 146 8.70 -1.26 11.84
N GLY A 147 8.87 -0.05 11.30
CA GLY A 147 10.20 0.48 11.00
C GLY A 147 10.17 1.89 10.40
N HIS A 148 11.29 2.58 10.49
CA HIS A 148 11.45 3.95 10.03
C HIS A 148 12.80 4.19 9.38
N TYR A 149 12.92 5.29 8.62
CA TYR A 149 14.19 5.83 8.18
C TYR A 149 14.86 6.56 9.36
N GLN A 150 16.09 6.17 9.69
CA GLN A 150 16.85 6.77 10.79
C GLN A 150 18.02 7.58 10.24
N ASN A 151 18.07 8.88 10.55
CA ASN A 151 19.17 9.77 10.19
C ASN A 151 20.52 9.22 10.67
N GLY A 152 21.52 9.30 9.81
CA GLY A 152 22.87 8.79 10.09
C GLY A 152 23.03 7.26 10.07
N PHE A 153 21.92 6.52 9.94
CA PHE A 153 21.90 5.07 9.83
C PHE A 153 21.36 4.60 8.47
N SER A 154 20.19 5.07 8.06
CA SER A 154 19.57 4.78 6.76
C SER A 154 20.16 5.67 5.65
N TYR A 155 19.95 5.32 4.39
CA TYR A 155 20.43 6.07 3.24
C TYR A 155 19.41 6.11 2.10
N ASN A 156 19.33 7.25 1.40
CA ASN A 156 18.29 7.57 0.41
C ASN A 156 18.88 8.00 -0.96
N PRO A 157 19.66 7.16 -1.66
CA PRO A 157 20.20 7.50 -2.96
C PRO A 157 19.24 7.17 -4.09
N PHE A 158 19.32 7.90 -5.21
CA PHE A 158 18.75 7.46 -6.47
C PHE A 158 19.56 6.32 -7.10
N TYR A 159 18.87 5.24 -7.47
CA TYR A 159 19.44 4.13 -8.24
C TYR A 159 18.35 3.25 -8.87
N ALA A 160 18.69 2.57 -9.96
CA ALA A 160 17.85 1.49 -10.48
C ALA A 160 18.00 0.27 -9.56
N ALA A 161 16.90 -0.26 -9.08
CA ALA A 161 16.86 -1.44 -8.23
C ALA A 161 16.13 -2.58 -8.93
N ASP A 162 16.75 -3.78 -8.87
CA ASP A 162 16.13 -5.04 -9.24
C ASP A 162 15.58 -5.69 -7.98
N PHE A 163 14.31 -6.06 -7.98
CA PHE A 163 13.65 -6.58 -6.80
C PHE A 163 13.44 -8.08 -6.88
N ARG A 164 13.80 -8.76 -5.81
CA ARG A 164 13.26 -10.09 -5.51
C ARG A 164 11.98 -9.93 -4.69
N LEU A 165 11.03 -10.79 -4.96
CA LEU A 165 9.75 -10.83 -4.28
C LEU A 165 9.81 -11.75 -3.05
N GLY A 166 9.13 -11.36 -1.98
CA GLY A 166 8.86 -12.20 -0.83
C GLY A 166 7.73 -13.20 -1.10
N SER A 167 7.06 -13.62 -0.03
CA SER A 167 5.88 -14.48 -0.10
C SER A 167 4.79 -13.85 0.77
N HIS A 168 3.78 -13.25 0.12
CA HIS A 168 2.67 -12.60 0.81
C HIS A 168 1.50 -12.38 -0.17
N PRO A 169 0.21 -12.40 0.27
CA PRO A 169 -0.94 -12.12 -0.61
C PRO A 169 -0.86 -10.79 -1.37
N ALA A 170 -0.25 -9.76 -0.80
CA ALA A 170 -0.01 -8.48 -1.48
C ALA A 170 0.88 -8.60 -2.74
N LEU A 171 1.51 -9.74 -2.97
CA LEU A 171 2.31 -10.01 -4.17
C LEU A 171 1.55 -10.81 -5.24
N SER A 172 0.24 -11.03 -5.08
CA SER A 172 -0.58 -11.72 -6.08
C SER A 172 -0.46 -11.05 -7.44
N GLY A 173 -0.08 -11.82 -8.47
CA GLY A 173 0.07 -11.34 -9.83
C GLY A 173 1.22 -10.35 -10.07
N VAL A 174 2.04 -10.03 -9.07
CA VAL A 174 3.25 -9.20 -9.21
C VAL A 174 4.38 -10.06 -9.77
N LYS A 175 5.06 -9.56 -10.80
CA LYS A 175 6.26 -10.18 -11.37
C LYS A 175 7.52 -9.46 -10.88
N PRO A 176 8.71 -10.09 -10.90
CA PRO A 176 9.97 -9.39 -10.67
C PRO A 176 10.11 -8.20 -11.63
N PHE A 177 10.52 -7.07 -11.13
CA PHE A 177 10.64 -5.82 -11.90
C PHE A 177 11.88 -5.03 -11.50
N SER A 178 12.27 -4.10 -12.36
CA SER A 178 13.32 -3.12 -12.12
C SER A 178 12.76 -1.72 -12.28
N ILE A 179 13.11 -0.82 -11.37
CA ILE A 179 12.64 0.56 -11.41
C ILE A 179 13.70 1.50 -10.84
N TYR A 180 13.83 2.69 -11.42
CA TYR A 180 14.65 3.78 -10.92
C TYR A 180 13.82 4.70 -10.03
N ASP A 181 14.29 4.93 -8.81
CA ASP A 181 13.67 5.86 -7.84
C ASP A 181 14.70 6.24 -6.77
N GLU A 182 14.35 7.14 -5.86
CA GLU A 182 15.08 7.34 -4.61
C GLU A 182 14.68 6.25 -3.62
N TRP A 183 15.45 5.18 -3.59
CA TRP A 183 15.17 4.04 -2.72
C TRP A 183 15.86 4.19 -1.37
N HIS A 184 15.07 4.46 -0.33
CA HIS A 184 15.57 4.43 1.03
C HIS A 184 15.86 3.00 1.47
N PHE A 185 17.01 2.77 2.08
CA PHE A 185 17.40 1.46 2.57
C PHE A 185 18.19 1.52 3.88
N ASN A 186 18.58 0.37 4.42
CA ASN A 186 19.13 0.21 5.76
C ASN A 186 18.16 0.76 6.82
N ILE A 187 16.92 0.26 6.79
CA ILE A 187 15.82 0.73 7.62
C ILE A 187 16.01 0.26 9.06
N ALA A 188 15.70 1.13 10.01
CA ALA A 188 15.65 0.80 11.42
C ALA A 188 14.31 0.10 11.74
N PHE A 189 14.32 -1.23 11.73
CA PHE A 189 13.15 -2.01 12.09
C PHE A 189 13.00 -2.12 13.60
N THR A 190 11.76 -2.16 14.06
CA THR A 190 11.41 -2.42 15.45
C THR A 190 12.05 -3.70 15.97
N LYS A 191 12.39 -3.70 17.26
CA LYS A 191 12.84 -4.90 17.98
C LYS A 191 11.70 -5.62 18.74
N ASN A 192 10.48 -5.14 18.58
CA ASN A 192 9.31 -5.76 19.20
C ASN A 192 9.00 -7.10 18.52
N ALA A 193 9.38 -8.20 19.14
CA ALA A 193 9.17 -9.55 18.63
C ALA A 193 7.68 -9.95 18.48
N ALA A 194 6.76 -9.20 19.08
CA ALA A 194 5.33 -9.44 18.94
C ALA A 194 4.76 -8.88 17.61
N GLN A 195 5.47 -7.99 16.92
CA GLN A 195 5.12 -7.53 15.59
C GLN A 195 5.69 -8.49 14.53
N LYS A 196 4.84 -8.98 13.65
CA LYS A 196 5.27 -9.86 12.55
C LYS A 196 5.52 -9.04 11.29
N ILE A 197 6.78 -8.71 11.04
CA ILE A 197 7.21 -7.98 9.83
C ILE A 197 7.50 -8.98 8.72
N THR A 198 6.86 -8.80 7.56
CA THR A 198 7.06 -9.62 6.36
C THR A 198 7.57 -8.74 5.20
N PRO A 199 8.81 -8.96 4.72
CA PRO A 199 9.31 -8.27 3.53
C PRO A 199 8.49 -8.61 2.30
N LEU A 200 8.06 -7.58 1.55
CA LEU A 200 7.40 -7.73 0.26
C LEU A 200 8.43 -7.75 -0.87
N ILE A 201 9.26 -6.70 -0.95
CA ILE A 201 10.33 -6.63 -1.94
C ILE A 201 11.66 -6.30 -1.27
N GLN A 202 12.71 -6.90 -1.81
CA GLN A 202 14.09 -6.71 -1.35
C GLN A 202 15.02 -6.56 -2.54
N THR A 203 16.09 -5.78 -2.37
CA THR A 203 17.12 -5.58 -3.39
C THR A 203 18.53 -5.69 -2.81
N GLN A 204 19.49 -6.10 -3.64
CA GLN A 204 20.92 -5.94 -3.34
C GLN A 204 21.37 -4.58 -3.83
N VAL A 205 21.60 -3.67 -2.90
CA VAL A 205 22.11 -2.33 -3.24
C VAL A 205 23.54 -2.45 -3.74
N PRO A 206 23.84 -1.94 -4.95
CA PRO A 206 25.17 -2.03 -5.52
C PRO A 206 26.25 -1.38 -4.64
N ASP A 207 27.43 -2.00 -4.55
CA ASP A 207 28.55 -1.48 -3.76
C ASP A 207 28.97 -0.06 -4.18
N LYS A 208 28.83 0.31 -5.46
CA LYS A 208 29.08 1.69 -5.94
C LYS A 208 28.21 2.72 -5.23
N ILE A 209 27.00 2.33 -4.80
CA ILE A 209 26.09 3.19 -4.02
C ILE A 209 26.56 3.25 -2.57
N ARG A 210 26.87 2.10 -1.96
CA ARG A 210 27.35 2.01 -0.57
C ARG A 210 28.68 2.73 -0.35
N LYS A 211 29.53 2.84 -1.39
CA LYS A 211 30.84 3.54 -1.35
C LYS A 211 30.72 5.06 -1.46
N ARG A 212 29.56 5.63 -1.76
CA ARG A 212 29.41 7.09 -1.88
C ARG A 212 29.83 7.77 -0.58
N ARG A 213 30.49 8.93 -0.71
CA ARG A 213 30.96 9.72 0.45
C ARG A 213 29.83 10.14 1.40
N SER A 214 28.65 10.34 0.86
CA SER A 214 27.42 10.69 1.60
C SER A 214 26.79 9.51 2.33
N ALA A 215 27.18 8.27 2.02
CA ALA A 215 26.60 7.10 2.67
C ALA A 215 27.03 7.01 4.14
N PRO A 216 26.10 6.71 5.07
CA PRO A 216 26.41 6.48 6.48
C PRO A 216 27.44 5.34 6.68
N LYS A 217 28.19 5.38 7.80
CA LYS A 217 29.12 4.29 8.15
C LYS A 217 28.45 2.94 8.29
N SER A 218 27.21 2.89 8.79
CA SER A 218 26.36 1.70 8.87
C SER A 218 26.15 1.05 7.50
N VAL A 219 25.94 1.87 6.45
CA VAL A 219 25.76 1.43 5.07
C VAL A 219 27.09 0.97 4.47
N GLN A 220 28.17 1.73 4.71
CA GLN A 220 29.51 1.38 4.23
C GLN A 220 30.04 0.08 4.87
N ALA A 221 29.66 -0.23 6.11
CA ALA A 221 30.02 -1.46 6.78
C ALA A 221 29.46 -2.73 6.11
N GLU A 222 28.47 -2.60 5.23
CA GLU A 222 27.87 -3.70 4.48
C GLU A 222 28.49 -3.91 3.08
N LEU A 223 29.58 -3.20 2.77
CA LEU A 223 30.32 -3.36 1.50
C LEU A 223 30.78 -4.80 1.30
N GLY A 224 30.57 -5.32 0.10
CA GLY A 224 31.00 -6.65 -0.33
C GLY A 224 30.23 -7.82 0.31
N LYS A 225 29.25 -7.56 1.19
CA LYS A 225 28.51 -8.62 1.88
C LYS A 225 27.31 -9.16 1.12
N GLY A 226 26.92 -8.52 0.01
CA GLY A 226 25.76 -8.94 -0.79
C GLY A 226 24.42 -8.93 -0.01
N ARG A 227 24.31 -8.10 1.03
CA ARG A 227 23.14 -8.00 1.87
C ARG A 227 21.93 -7.55 1.06
N PHE A 228 20.80 -8.24 1.24
CA PHE A 228 19.50 -7.79 0.76
C PHE A 228 18.91 -6.77 1.72
N GLU A 229 18.45 -5.65 1.16
CA GLU A 229 17.75 -4.59 1.87
C GLU A 229 16.24 -4.72 1.64
N THR A 230 15.47 -4.65 2.70
CA THR A 230 14.00 -4.60 2.61
C THR A 230 13.57 -3.19 2.24
N ILE A 231 12.82 -3.09 1.15
CA ILE A 231 12.38 -1.80 0.55
C ILE A 231 10.87 -1.60 0.71
N ALA A 232 10.12 -2.68 0.76
CA ALA A 232 8.72 -2.63 1.16
C ALA A 232 8.40 -3.83 2.06
N TRP A 233 7.55 -3.61 3.03
CA TRP A 233 7.14 -4.61 4.01
C TRP A 233 5.71 -4.36 4.47
N VAL A 234 5.13 -5.41 5.04
CA VAL A 234 3.89 -5.34 5.82
C VAL A 234 4.18 -5.76 7.26
N VAL A 235 3.34 -5.33 8.18
CA VAL A 235 3.40 -5.73 9.58
C VAL A 235 2.01 -6.12 10.08
N GLU A 236 1.94 -7.22 10.80
CA GLU A 236 0.78 -7.65 11.59
C GLU A 236 1.08 -7.32 13.06
N ASN A 237 0.28 -6.44 13.64
CA ASN A 237 0.47 -5.97 15.01
C ASN A 237 -0.21 -6.88 16.04
N PRO A 238 0.25 -6.93 17.29
CA PRO A 238 -0.31 -7.81 18.33
C PRO A 238 -1.80 -7.55 18.63
N ASN A 239 -2.29 -6.35 18.40
CA ASN A 239 -3.69 -5.96 18.56
C ASN A 239 -4.57 -6.33 17.36
N GLY A 240 -4.01 -7.00 16.34
CA GLY A 240 -4.70 -7.40 15.13
C GLY A 240 -4.70 -6.35 14.02
N THR A 241 -4.20 -5.14 14.25
CA THR A 241 -4.07 -4.14 13.19
C THR A 241 -2.95 -4.48 12.22
N ARG A 242 -3.03 -3.91 11.02
CA ARG A 242 -2.07 -4.08 9.93
C ARG A 242 -1.35 -2.77 9.65
N GLY A 243 -0.09 -2.87 9.23
CA GLY A 243 0.66 -1.72 8.75
C GLY A 243 1.52 -2.07 7.56
N PHE A 244 1.99 -1.05 6.83
CA PHE A 244 3.02 -1.23 5.81
C PHE A 244 3.95 -0.03 5.71
N GLY A 245 5.16 -0.28 5.21
CA GLY A 245 6.09 0.74 4.74
C GLY A 245 6.56 0.41 3.32
N ILE A 246 6.55 1.40 2.44
CA ILE A 246 7.10 1.33 1.08
C ILE A 246 8.06 2.50 0.89
N MET A 247 9.35 2.21 0.68
CA MET A 247 10.43 3.20 0.61
C MET A 247 10.60 3.87 -0.76
N GLY A 248 9.81 3.51 -1.75
CA GLY A 248 9.71 4.18 -3.04
C GLY A 248 8.56 5.19 -3.08
N GLY A 249 8.40 5.85 -4.22
CA GLY A 249 7.36 6.85 -4.43
C GLY A 249 7.86 8.28 -4.20
N HIS A 250 9.14 8.53 -4.43
CA HIS A 250 9.70 9.88 -4.49
C HIS A 250 8.97 10.75 -5.52
N VAL A 251 8.55 10.14 -6.62
CA VAL A 251 7.80 10.78 -7.68
C VAL A 251 6.56 9.98 -8.07
N PRO A 252 5.42 10.63 -8.40
CA PRO A 252 4.16 9.92 -8.66
C PRO A 252 4.16 9.09 -9.94
N TRP A 253 4.97 9.44 -10.93
CA TRP A 253 5.02 8.70 -12.21
C TRP A 253 5.70 7.33 -12.12
N THR A 254 6.32 6.95 -10.99
CA THR A 254 6.75 5.56 -10.75
C THR A 254 5.59 4.56 -10.80
N LEU A 255 4.35 5.02 -10.57
CA LEU A 255 3.14 4.22 -10.74
C LEU A 255 2.89 3.77 -12.20
N ALA A 256 3.62 4.32 -13.18
CA ALA A 256 3.58 3.83 -14.56
C ALA A 256 4.18 2.43 -14.71
N GLN A 257 5.13 2.03 -13.84
CA GLN A 257 5.65 0.67 -13.82
C GLN A 257 4.58 -0.29 -13.27
N LYS A 258 4.16 -1.24 -14.09
CA LYS A 258 2.98 -2.09 -13.87
C LYS A 258 3.06 -2.93 -12.60
N ASP A 259 4.18 -3.62 -12.39
CA ASP A 259 4.33 -4.52 -11.25
C ASP A 259 4.54 -3.75 -9.92
N TYR A 260 5.17 -2.56 -9.97
CA TYR A 260 5.22 -1.66 -8.83
C TYR A 260 3.82 -1.13 -8.47
N ARG A 261 3.05 -0.65 -9.45
CA ARG A 261 1.66 -0.22 -9.24
C ARG A 261 0.81 -1.33 -8.65
N LYS A 262 0.93 -2.55 -9.18
CA LYS A 262 0.20 -3.72 -8.67
C LYS A 262 0.59 -4.04 -7.22
N LEU A 263 1.89 -4.00 -6.89
CA LEU A 263 2.38 -4.14 -5.52
C LEU A 263 1.72 -3.11 -4.60
N VAL A 264 1.71 -1.84 -5.00
CA VAL A 264 1.11 -0.74 -4.22
C VAL A 264 -0.37 -0.97 -4.00
N LEU A 265 -1.14 -1.23 -5.06
CA LEU A 265 -2.59 -1.44 -4.97
C LEU A 265 -2.94 -2.68 -4.12
N ASN A 266 -2.25 -3.79 -4.33
CA ASN A 266 -2.45 -4.99 -3.52
C ASN A 266 -2.12 -4.76 -2.03
N THR A 267 -1.08 -3.99 -1.74
CA THR A 267 -0.70 -3.67 -0.36
C THR A 267 -1.78 -2.82 0.32
N ILE A 268 -2.37 -1.87 -0.42
CA ILE A 268 -3.52 -1.08 0.05
C ILE A 268 -4.75 -1.96 0.26
N ALA A 269 -5.04 -2.89 -0.65
CA ALA A 269 -6.14 -3.85 -0.51
C ALA A 269 -5.97 -4.73 0.73
N TRP A 270 -4.75 -5.22 0.97
CA TRP A 270 -4.42 -5.98 2.17
C TRP A 270 -4.60 -5.15 3.44
N LEU A 271 -4.15 -3.88 3.42
CA LEU A 271 -4.35 -2.95 4.54
C LEU A 271 -5.84 -2.72 4.82
N ALA A 272 -6.65 -2.60 3.78
CA ALA A 272 -8.10 -2.42 3.88
C ALA A 272 -8.87 -3.71 4.22
N GLU A 273 -8.15 -4.84 4.40
CA GLU A 273 -8.73 -6.14 4.72
C GLU A 273 -9.71 -6.66 3.68
N ILE A 274 -9.48 -6.37 2.41
CA ILE A 274 -10.26 -6.92 1.30
C ILE A 274 -9.47 -8.01 0.55
N ASP A 275 -10.20 -8.94 -0.06
CA ASP A 275 -9.62 -10.02 -0.86
C ASP A 275 -8.87 -9.47 -2.07
N ILE A 276 -7.68 -9.99 -2.30
CA ILE A 276 -6.82 -9.67 -3.45
C ILE A 276 -7.03 -10.75 -4.52
N PRO A 277 -7.41 -10.37 -5.76
CA PRO A 277 -7.53 -11.33 -6.86
C PRO A 277 -6.21 -12.06 -7.14
N GLU A 278 -6.27 -13.25 -7.72
CA GLU A 278 -5.08 -14.03 -8.09
C GLU A 278 -4.09 -13.25 -8.97
N ASN A 279 -4.61 -12.46 -9.93
CA ASN A 279 -3.80 -11.59 -10.79
C ASN A 279 -3.47 -10.22 -10.19
N GLY A 280 -3.85 -9.98 -8.92
CA GLY A 280 -3.73 -8.70 -8.25
C GLY A 280 -4.68 -7.62 -8.77
N TYR A 281 -4.65 -6.46 -8.13
CA TYR A 281 -5.34 -5.25 -8.60
C TYR A 281 -4.46 -4.50 -9.60
N ASP A 282 -5.09 -3.87 -10.59
CA ASP A 282 -4.45 -2.97 -11.54
C ASP A 282 -5.44 -1.84 -11.90
N ALA A 283 -4.92 -0.70 -12.32
CA ALA A 283 -5.71 0.47 -12.66
C ALA A 283 -5.06 1.26 -13.80
N SER A 284 -5.84 2.14 -14.40
CA SER A 284 -5.36 3.07 -15.41
C SER A 284 -4.35 4.05 -14.81
N VAL A 285 -3.31 4.39 -15.58
CA VAL A 285 -2.31 5.39 -15.19
C VAL A 285 -2.44 6.58 -16.11
N PRO A 286 -2.65 7.80 -15.57
CA PRO A 286 -2.69 9.00 -16.38
C PRO A 286 -1.42 9.18 -17.23
N PRO A 287 -1.51 9.82 -18.40
CA PRO A 287 -0.34 10.18 -19.17
C PRO A 287 0.65 11.01 -18.33
N PHE A 288 1.95 10.80 -18.55
CA PHE A 288 3.01 11.51 -17.84
C PHE A 288 2.80 13.04 -17.84
N GLU A 289 2.48 13.63 -18.99
CA GLU A 289 2.26 15.07 -19.13
C GLU A 289 1.05 15.58 -18.31
N SER A 290 0.06 14.72 -18.08
CA SER A 290 -1.07 15.07 -17.21
C SER A 290 -0.65 15.19 -15.74
N LEU A 291 0.24 14.33 -15.27
CA LEU A 291 0.82 14.41 -13.92
C LEU A 291 1.69 15.67 -13.80
N VAL A 292 2.56 15.90 -14.77
CA VAL A 292 3.43 17.09 -14.86
C VAL A 292 2.62 18.39 -14.80
N ALA A 293 1.49 18.45 -15.52
CA ALA A 293 0.63 19.63 -15.53
C ALA A 293 -0.04 19.96 -14.19
N LYS A 294 -0.13 18.98 -13.28
CA LYS A 294 -0.68 19.19 -11.92
C LYS A 294 0.29 19.91 -10.99
N ILE A 295 1.59 19.90 -11.26
CA ILE A 295 2.63 20.46 -10.37
C ILE A 295 2.55 21.98 -10.38
N LYS A 296 2.31 22.57 -9.21
CA LYS A 296 2.17 24.01 -9.01
C LYS A 296 3.46 24.71 -8.58
N LYS A 297 4.47 23.95 -8.16
CA LYS A 297 5.76 24.49 -7.73
C LYS A 297 6.49 25.20 -8.87
N PRO A 298 7.34 26.20 -8.60
CA PRO A 298 8.25 26.76 -9.58
C PRO A 298 9.16 25.72 -10.19
N LYS A 299 9.40 25.80 -11.51
CA LYS A 299 10.32 24.88 -12.18
C LYS A 299 11.72 25.00 -11.60
N ARG A 300 12.38 23.85 -11.43
CA ARG A 300 13.78 23.75 -10.99
C ARG A 300 14.75 24.23 -12.08
N GLY A 301 15.96 24.61 -11.68
CA GLY A 301 16.96 25.12 -12.63
C GLY A 301 17.44 24.10 -13.68
N ASP A 302 17.36 22.80 -13.37
CA ASP A 302 17.72 21.70 -14.27
C ASP A 302 16.49 21.01 -14.89
N TYR A 303 15.33 21.73 -14.97
CA TYR A 303 14.04 21.21 -15.41
C TYR A 303 14.09 20.38 -16.69
N ASP A 304 14.77 20.88 -17.73
CA ASP A 304 14.75 20.22 -19.04
C ASP A 304 15.43 18.83 -19.00
N TYR A 305 16.51 18.69 -18.23
CA TYR A 305 17.16 17.40 -18.01
C TYR A 305 16.31 16.48 -17.14
N TYR A 306 15.86 17.01 -16.01
CA TYR A 306 15.06 16.26 -15.05
C TYR A 306 13.79 15.67 -15.69
N ILE A 307 13.03 16.51 -16.41
CA ILE A 307 11.76 16.08 -17.02
C ILE A 307 11.99 15.10 -18.17
N LYS A 308 13.08 15.29 -18.94
CA LYS A 308 13.43 14.39 -20.05
C LYS A 308 13.73 12.99 -19.54
N ASP A 309 14.58 12.88 -18.53
CA ASP A 309 14.98 11.58 -17.98
C ASP A 309 13.77 10.82 -17.42
N TRP A 310 12.88 11.50 -16.69
CA TRP A 310 11.66 10.88 -16.18
C TRP A 310 10.66 10.52 -17.29
N ARG A 311 10.51 11.35 -18.30
CA ARG A 311 9.66 11.03 -19.47
C ARG A 311 10.14 9.78 -20.21
N ASP A 312 11.44 9.65 -20.38
CA ASP A 312 12.05 8.48 -21.04
C ASP A 312 11.83 7.21 -20.20
N LEU A 313 11.95 7.30 -18.87
CA LEU A 313 11.66 6.20 -17.94
C LEU A 313 10.17 5.82 -17.94
N ASP A 314 9.27 6.80 -17.85
CA ASP A 314 7.82 6.56 -17.92
C ASP A 314 7.42 5.86 -19.21
N ALA A 315 7.93 6.32 -20.36
CA ALA A 315 7.68 5.69 -21.65
C ALA A 315 8.17 4.25 -21.71
N LYS A 316 9.35 3.97 -21.13
CA LYS A 316 9.90 2.62 -21.01
C LYS A 316 8.97 1.72 -20.16
N TRP A 317 8.57 2.17 -18.98
CA TRP A 317 7.72 1.38 -18.08
C TRP A 317 6.34 1.09 -18.68
N ARG A 318 5.76 2.05 -19.39
CA ARG A 318 4.47 1.84 -20.10
C ARG A 318 4.58 0.84 -21.26
N ALA A 319 5.77 0.66 -21.83
CA ALA A 319 6.01 -0.31 -22.91
C ALA A 319 6.25 -1.74 -22.39
N GLU A 320 6.55 -1.92 -21.09
CA GLU A 320 6.72 -3.24 -20.46
C GLU A 320 5.35 -3.96 -20.41
N LYS A 321 5.29 -5.22 -20.94
CA LYS A 321 4.05 -6.02 -21.09
C LYS A 321 3.81 -6.96 -19.90
#